data_16c312532f51d6ef257e321af6a2681d
#
_entry.id   16c312532f51d6ef257e321af6a2681d
#
_cell.length_a   1.000
_cell.length_b   1.000
_cell.length_c   1.000
_cell.angle_alpha   90.00
_cell.angle_beta   90.00
_cell.angle_gamma   90.00
#
_symmetry.space_group_name_H-M   'P 1'
#
loop_
_entity.id
_entity.type
_entity.pdbx_description
1 polymer ?
#
loop_
_entity_poly.entity_id
_entity_poly.type
_entity_poly.pdbx_seq_one_letter_code
_entity_poly.pdbx_strand_id
1 'polypeptide(L)'
;MHSIRFRFFAFIAALLLVLLVLLNSYPLISSRDAVYEEKRSSMSAAASVVASSLAGLDRLSQESVAEVLTFLDISGYSRILVADRSGVVVYDDGGSAGSLTQIADVLTALRESKTIFRSRLGEDAFLSSYAVPMSAQGAITGAVYLCEHDSERAQIIFGIQDRIRVLSIVIGAAAFLLAGFFVFALMQRLQGLISSMRVVAGGDYAHRHPIRGQDEISELGQEFNLLTERLETTEKQRRRFVSDASHELKTPLASIRLLSDSIVQSEGMDAQTVREFAADIGHEAQRLQRTTEDLLDLSRMDDGIGFVPEPSDVSRAAQDALVLLRPLAHERSVQLVSRLDDGCVVMGNPDALFKIIFNLTENAIKYNVPDGSVELSVRSAGDTVEIEVADTGIGIPEEDRRHIFDRFHRVDKARSRATGGNGLGLSIVHDAVQAHGGSIAVGQNKPQGSRFIVTLPRASEEETGL
;
A
#
# COMPACT_ATOMS: atom_id res chain seq x y z
N MET A 1 -10.92 18.80 9.90
CA MET A 1 -10.67 17.72 8.90
C MET A 1 -11.74 16.65 9.07
N HIS A 2 -12.60 16.44 8.08
CA HIS A 2 -13.63 15.41 8.19
C HIS A 2 -12.96 14.03 8.12
N SER A 3 -13.31 13.17 9.08
CA SER A 3 -12.84 11.78 9.16
C SER A 3 -13.08 11.06 7.83
N ILE A 4 -12.16 10.17 7.42
CA ILE A 4 -12.31 9.30 6.24
C ILE A 4 -13.67 8.59 6.27
N ARG A 5 -14.15 8.20 7.46
CA ARG A 5 -15.49 7.64 7.68
C ARG A 5 -16.59 8.52 7.12
N PHE A 6 -16.57 9.82 7.45
CA PHE A 6 -17.57 10.77 6.99
C PHE A 6 -17.56 10.95 5.47
N ARG A 7 -16.37 10.98 4.86
CA ARG A 7 -16.24 11.10 3.40
C ARG A 7 -16.79 9.88 2.66
N PHE A 8 -16.47 8.67 3.12
CA PHE A 8 -17.01 7.43 2.55
C PHE A 8 -18.52 7.36 2.70
N PHE A 9 -19.04 7.66 3.89
CA PHE A 9 -20.47 7.67 4.15
C PHE A 9 -21.20 8.71 3.30
N ALA A 10 -20.69 9.93 3.20
CA ALA A 10 -21.24 10.99 2.37
C ALA A 10 -21.24 10.62 0.87
N PHE A 11 -20.18 9.98 0.40
CA PHE A 11 -20.08 9.50 -0.99
C PHE A 11 -21.16 8.44 -1.29
N ILE A 12 -21.31 7.41 -0.44
CA ILE A 12 -22.32 6.38 -0.61
C ILE A 12 -23.73 6.97 -0.53
N ALA A 13 -23.99 7.87 0.43
CA ALA A 13 -25.27 8.56 0.56
C ALA A 13 -25.61 9.38 -0.70
N ALA A 14 -24.65 10.10 -1.26
CA ALA A 14 -24.82 10.87 -2.49
C ALA A 14 -25.12 9.94 -3.68
N LEU A 15 -24.41 8.84 -3.82
CA LEU A 15 -24.62 7.85 -4.88
C LEU A 15 -26.01 7.22 -4.79
N LEU A 16 -26.47 6.84 -3.59
CA LEU A 16 -27.81 6.30 -3.35
C LEU A 16 -28.90 7.32 -3.66
N LEU A 17 -28.68 8.59 -3.30
CA LEU A 17 -29.62 9.67 -3.61
C LEU A 17 -29.78 9.86 -5.12
N VAL A 18 -28.68 9.89 -5.88
CA VAL A 18 -28.72 10.00 -7.35
C VAL A 18 -29.45 8.81 -7.95
N LEU A 19 -29.17 7.59 -7.49
CA LEU A 19 -29.84 6.39 -7.96
C LEU A 19 -31.36 6.42 -7.67
N LEU A 20 -31.76 6.86 -6.47
CA LEU A 20 -33.16 7.04 -6.09
C LEU A 20 -33.88 8.05 -6.97
N VAL A 21 -33.25 9.20 -7.25
CA VAL A 21 -33.82 10.21 -8.15
C VAL A 21 -34.01 9.64 -9.56
N LEU A 22 -33.00 8.95 -10.11
CA LEU A 22 -33.09 8.34 -11.44
C LEU A 22 -34.17 7.26 -11.51
N LEU A 23 -34.24 6.38 -10.51
CA LEU A 23 -35.22 5.30 -10.44
C LEU A 23 -36.67 5.81 -10.37
N ASN A 24 -36.90 6.95 -9.73
CA ASN A 24 -38.22 7.55 -9.60
C ASN A 24 -38.59 8.48 -10.77
N SER A 25 -37.64 9.12 -11.43
CA SER A 25 -37.89 10.06 -12.52
C SER A 25 -38.01 9.41 -13.88
N TYR A 26 -37.11 8.47 -14.21
CA TYR A 26 -37.01 7.86 -15.54
C TYR A 26 -38.29 7.07 -15.94
N PRO A 27 -38.86 6.17 -15.09
CA PRO A 27 -40.07 5.43 -15.44
C PRO A 27 -41.26 6.31 -15.71
N LEU A 28 -41.42 7.42 -14.96
CA LEU A 28 -42.50 8.36 -15.17
C LEU A 28 -42.40 9.05 -16.53
N ILE A 29 -41.21 9.54 -16.87
CA ILE A 29 -40.96 10.20 -18.16
C ILE A 29 -41.22 9.23 -19.32
N SER A 30 -40.63 8.04 -19.25
CA SER A 30 -40.76 7.00 -20.29
C SER A 30 -42.21 6.53 -20.46
N SER A 31 -42.94 6.30 -19.36
CA SER A 31 -44.36 5.90 -19.42
C SER A 31 -45.25 6.98 -20.00
N ARG A 32 -45.00 8.24 -19.62
CA ARG A 32 -45.73 9.39 -20.15
C ARG A 32 -45.51 9.53 -21.67
N ASP A 33 -44.26 9.39 -22.12
CA ASP A 33 -43.90 9.52 -23.53
C ASP A 33 -44.52 8.37 -24.37
N ALA A 34 -44.52 7.14 -23.84
CA ALA A 34 -45.19 6.02 -24.49
C ALA A 34 -46.71 6.23 -24.64
N VAL A 35 -47.39 6.70 -23.60
CA VAL A 35 -48.84 7.02 -23.64
C VAL A 35 -49.09 8.16 -24.62
N TYR A 36 -48.24 9.19 -24.64
CA TYR A 36 -48.36 10.31 -25.57
C TYR A 36 -48.36 9.83 -27.06
N GLU A 37 -47.39 8.99 -27.43
CA GLU A 37 -47.33 8.47 -28.82
C GLU A 37 -48.49 7.53 -29.15
N GLU A 38 -48.91 6.69 -28.22
CA GLU A 38 -50.10 5.82 -28.39
C GLU A 38 -51.36 6.65 -28.61
N LYS A 39 -51.61 7.64 -27.77
CA LYS A 39 -52.76 8.54 -27.89
C LYS A 39 -52.74 9.33 -29.19
N ARG A 40 -51.55 9.83 -29.60
CA ARG A 40 -51.40 10.51 -30.89
C ARG A 40 -51.78 9.64 -32.04
N SER A 41 -51.30 8.38 -32.08
CA SER A 41 -51.60 7.42 -33.14
C SER A 41 -53.06 7.05 -33.16
N SER A 42 -53.67 6.72 -32.02
CA SER A 42 -55.08 6.32 -31.89
C SER A 42 -56.02 7.45 -32.30
N MET A 43 -55.83 8.65 -31.73
CA MET A 43 -56.66 9.83 -32.03
C MET A 43 -56.49 10.28 -33.50
N SER A 44 -55.27 10.18 -34.05
CA SER A 44 -55.00 10.49 -35.46
C SER A 44 -55.80 9.56 -36.38
N ALA A 45 -55.79 8.26 -36.10
CA ALA A 45 -56.53 7.27 -36.89
C ALA A 45 -58.08 7.55 -36.83
N ALA A 46 -58.60 7.72 -35.63
CA ALA A 46 -60.02 7.98 -35.45
C ALA A 46 -60.46 9.32 -36.08
N ALA A 47 -59.73 10.38 -35.85
CA ALA A 47 -60.04 11.70 -36.41
C ALA A 47 -59.93 11.70 -37.95
N SER A 48 -58.95 11.00 -38.52
CA SER A 48 -58.82 10.91 -39.97
C SER A 48 -59.96 10.10 -40.62
N VAL A 49 -60.41 9.01 -40.00
CA VAL A 49 -61.60 8.26 -40.44
C VAL A 49 -62.82 9.11 -40.42
N VAL A 50 -63.06 9.81 -39.32
CA VAL A 50 -64.21 10.71 -39.21
C VAL A 50 -64.12 11.83 -40.25
N ALA A 51 -62.96 12.50 -40.37
CA ALA A 51 -62.77 13.58 -41.33
C ALA A 51 -62.98 13.13 -42.79
N SER A 52 -62.48 11.96 -43.15
CA SER A 52 -62.65 11.42 -44.53
C SER A 52 -64.11 11.02 -44.82
N SER A 53 -64.79 10.43 -43.85
CA SER A 53 -66.21 10.06 -44.03
C SER A 53 -67.12 11.27 -44.12
N LEU A 54 -66.85 12.33 -43.33
CA LEU A 54 -67.62 13.57 -43.40
C LEU A 54 -67.29 14.43 -44.63
N ALA A 55 -66.06 14.39 -45.13
CA ALA A 55 -65.67 15.13 -46.32
C ALA A 55 -66.38 14.71 -47.63
N GLY A 56 -66.95 13.47 -47.64
CA GLY A 56 -67.71 12.93 -48.74
C GLY A 56 -69.18 13.31 -48.77
N LEU A 57 -69.67 14.06 -47.74
CA LEU A 57 -71.07 14.45 -47.64
C LEU A 57 -71.33 15.71 -48.46
N ASP A 58 -72.41 15.72 -49.25
CA ASP A 58 -72.88 16.89 -50.06
C ASP A 58 -73.24 18.09 -49.17
N ARG A 59 -73.67 17.85 -47.96
CA ARG A 59 -74.08 18.87 -47.00
C ARG A 59 -73.80 18.44 -45.57
N LEU A 60 -73.03 19.27 -44.84
CA LEU A 60 -72.75 19.08 -43.44
C LEU A 60 -73.97 19.60 -42.62
N SER A 61 -74.72 18.71 -42.01
CA SER A 61 -75.78 19.02 -41.02
C SER A 61 -75.57 18.26 -39.72
N GLN A 62 -76.17 18.72 -38.64
CA GLN A 62 -76.06 18.04 -37.37
C GLN A 62 -76.54 16.61 -37.44
N GLU A 63 -77.59 16.34 -38.19
CA GLU A 63 -78.17 15.00 -38.37
C GLU A 63 -77.27 14.06 -39.18
N SER A 64 -76.73 14.54 -40.30
CA SER A 64 -75.82 13.74 -41.12
C SER A 64 -74.49 13.44 -40.42
N VAL A 65 -73.90 14.35 -39.61
CA VAL A 65 -72.73 14.11 -38.80
C VAL A 65 -73.03 13.10 -37.70
N ALA A 66 -74.14 13.20 -37.01
CA ALA A 66 -74.54 12.25 -35.96
C ALA A 66 -74.70 10.83 -36.53
N GLU A 67 -75.31 10.65 -37.71
CA GLU A 67 -75.46 9.36 -38.38
C GLU A 67 -74.11 8.71 -38.71
N VAL A 68 -73.17 9.49 -39.29
CA VAL A 68 -71.83 8.99 -39.58
C VAL A 68 -71.07 8.63 -38.31
N LEU A 69 -71.14 9.46 -37.26
CA LEU A 69 -70.46 9.14 -35.99
C LEU A 69 -71.03 7.89 -35.33
N THR A 70 -72.32 7.66 -35.40
CA THR A 70 -72.97 6.46 -34.91
C THR A 70 -72.59 5.24 -35.71
N PHE A 71 -72.52 5.37 -37.03
CA PHE A 71 -72.08 4.28 -37.94
C PHE A 71 -70.63 3.86 -37.72
N LEU A 72 -69.76 4.83 -37.43
CA LEU A 72 -68.36 4.57 -37.20
C LEU A 72 -68.08 4.07 -35.78
N ASP A 73 -69.08 3.99 -34.92
CA ASP A 73 -68.98 3.62 -33.49
C ASP A 73 -67.82 4.36 -32.79
N ILE A 74 -67.80 5.68 -33.00
CA ILE A 74 -66.78 6.54 -32.39
C ILE A 74 -67.17 6.79 -30.94
N SER A 75 -66.87 5.81 -30.09
CA SER A 75 -67.12 5.87 -28.64
C SER A 75 -65.78 6.08 -27.89
N GLY A 76 -65.87 6.61 -26.67
CA GLY A 76 -64.70 6.77 -25.77
C GLY A 76 -64.06 8.15 -25.79
N TYR A 77 -64.55 9.08 -26.62
CA TYR A 77 -64.10 10.50 -26.54
C TYR A 77 -65.05 11.30 -25.63
N SER A 78 -64.41 12.18 -24.82
CA SER A 78 -65.14 13.05 -23.91
C SER A 78 -65.85 14.20 -24.62
N ARG A 79 -65.41 14.55 -25.83
CA ARG A 79 -66.03 15.56 -26.69
C ARG A 79 -65.67 15.32 -28.14
N ILE A 80 -66.65 15.36 -29.01
CA ILE A 80 -66.49 15.33 -30.46
C ILE A 80 -67.16 16.64 -31.01
N LEU A 81 -66.36 17.41 -31.75
CA LEU A 81 -66.85 18.65 -32.38
C LEU A 81 -66.48 18.64 -33.88
N VAL A 82 -67.45 18.98 -34.67
CA VAL A 82 -67.30 19.15 -36.15
C VAL A 82 -67.68 20.59 -36.49
N ALA A 83 -66.78 21.32 -37.11
CA ALA A 83 -67.00 22.71 -37.59
C ALA A 83 -66.94 22.75 -39.10
N ASP A 84 -67.74 23.63 -39.68
CA ASP A 84 -67.68 23.94 -41.13
C ASP A 84 -66.49 24.82 -41.48
N ARG A 85 -66.32 25.15 -42.76
CA ARG A 85 -65.22 25.98 -43.26
C ARG A 85 -65.21 27.39 -42.66
N SER A 86 -66.34 27.93 -42.22
CA SER A 86 -66.46 29.26 -41.58
C SER A 86 -66.15 29.24 -40.09
N GLY A 87 -65.98 28.04 -39.51
CA GLY A 87 -65.75 27.85 -38.08
C GLY A 87 -67.05 27.76 -37.28
N VAL A 88 -68.22 27.64 -37.94
CA VAL A 88 -69.47 27.38 -37.27
C VAL A 88 -69.56 25.92 -36.85
N VAL A 89 -69.88 25.66 -35.64
CA VAL A 89 -70.03 24.31 -35.09
C VAL A 89 -71.26 23.63 -35.63
N VAL A 90 -71.08 22.60 -36.49
CA VAL A 90 -72.15 21.82 -37.06
C VAL A 90 -72.63 20.75 -36.08
N TYR A 91 -71.73 20.14 -35.39
CA TYR A 91 -71.98 19.08 -34.41
C TYR A 91 -71.09 19.28 -33.16
N ASP A 92 -71.65 19.14 -32.01
CA ASP A 92 -70.89 19.10 -30.74
C ASP A 92 -71.75 18.36 -29.71
N ASP A 93 -71.23 17.27 -29.18
CA ASP A 93 -71.83 16.56 -28.04
C ASP A 93 -71.82 17.36 -26.75
N GLY A 94 -70.99 18.39 -26.62
CA GLY A 94 -70.98 19.41 -25.54
C GLY A 94 -72.06 20.53 -25.69
N GLY A 95 -72.88 20.52 -26.77
CA GLY A 95 -74.03 21.39 -26.91
C GLY A 95 -73.74 22.76 -27.51
N SER A 96 -72.64 23.01 -28.17
CA SER A 96 -72.26 24.29 -28.79
C SER A 96 -72.65 24.41 -30.27
N ALA A 97 -73.50 23.52 -30.80
CA ALA A 97 -73.89 23.50 -32.21
C ALA A 97 -74.59 24.85 -32.60
N GLY A 98 -74.27 25.35 -33.77
CA GLY A 98 -74.75 26.62 -34.28
C GLY A 98 -73.97 27.85 -33.90
N SER A 99 -72.97 27.72 -33.03
CA SER A 99 -72.11 28.80 -32.58
C SER A 99 -70.74 28.78 -33.31
N LEU A 100 -70.02 29.93 -33.33
CA LEU A 100 -68.60 29.89 -33.81
C LEU A 100 -67.74 29.22 -32.78
N THR A 101 -66.83 28.31 -33.24
CA THR A 101 -65.91 27.65 -32.35
C THR A 101 -64.86 28.63 -31.78
N GLN A 102 -64.59 28.47 -30.48
CA GLN A 102 -63.51 29.21 -29.77
C GLN A 102 -62.30 28.35 -29.53
N ILE A 103 -62.31 27.09 -29.99
CA ILE A 103 -61.23 26.16 -29.79
C ILE A 103 -60.08 26.54 -30.76
N ALA A 104 -58.96 27.02 -30.21
CA ALA A 104 -57.79 27.48 -30.96
C ALA A 104 -57.25 26.41 -31.92
N ASP A 105 -57.26 25.15 -31.52
CA ASP A 105 -56.77 24.04 -32.33
C ASP A 105 -57.64 23.80 -33.58
N VAL A 106 -58.96 23.96 -33.47
CA VAL A 106 -59.87 23.88 -34.63
C VAL A 106 -59.69 25.07 -35.59
N LEU A 107 -59.56 26.25 -35.03
CA LEU A 107 -59.30 27.45 -35.86
C LEU A 107 -57.97 27.38 -36.60
N THR A 108 -56.95 26.80 -35.94
CA THR A 108 -55.63 26.60 -36.57
C THR A 108 -55.69 25.55 -37.67
N ALA A 109 -56.43 24.43 -37.44
CA ALA A 109 -56.65 23.40 -38.43
C ALA A 109 -57.34 23.93 -39.67
N LEU A 110 -58.36 24.78 -39.51
CA LEU A 110 -59.08 25.40 -40.61
C LEU A 110 -58.22 26.43 -41.37
N ARG A 111 -57.38 27.21 -40.70
CA ARG A 111 -56.57 28.27 -41.30
C ARG A 111 -55.30 27.74 -41.98
N GLU A 112 -54.60 26.83 -41.30
CA GLU A 112 -53.24 26.36 -41.69
C GLU A 112 -53.25 25.01 -42.41
N SER A 113 -54.40 24.35 -42.55
CA SER A 113 -54.48 23.00 -43.09
C SER A 113 -53.60 21.98 -42.41
N LYS A 114 -53.36 22.16 -41.11
CA LYS A 114 -52.48 21.29 -40.32
C LYS A 114 -53.27 20.53 -39.25
N THR A 115 -52.84 19.32 -39.01
CA THR A 115 -53.31 18.53 -37.87
C THR A 115 -52.62 19.00 -36.61
N ILE A 116 -53.38 19.10 -35.49
CA ILE A 116 -52.84 19.56 -34.22
C ILE A 116 -53.19 18.50 -33.18
N PHE A 117 -52.16 18.00 -32.51
CA PHE A 117 -52.29 17.09 -31.37
C PHE A 117 -51.74 17.76 -30.11
N ARG A 118 -52.50 17.69 -29.05
CA ARG A 118 -52.06 18.11 -27.71
C ARG A 118 -52.42 17.01 -26.72
N SER A 119 -51.48 16.67 -25.84
CA SER A 119 -51.75 15.78 -24.72
C SER A 119 -51.02 16.29 -23.49
N ARG A 120 -51.65 16.26 -22.36
CA ARG A 120 -51.13 16.70 -21.08
C ARG A 120 -51.59 15.75 -20.00
N LEU A 121 -50.67 15.27 -19.18
CA LEU A 121 -50.98 14.58 -17.95
C LEU A 121 -51.36 15.63 -16.91
N GLY A 122 -52.63 15.62 -16.49
CA GLY A 122 -53.19 16.39 -15.38
C GLY A 122 -52.99 15.68 -14.06
N GLU A 123 -53.64 16.13 -13.02
CA GLU A 123 -53.58 15.54 -11.67
C GLU A 123 -54.26 14.18 -11.59
N ASP A 124 -55.32 13.98 -12.38
CA ASP A 124 -56.20 12.80 -12.33
C ASP A 124 -56.44 12.12 -13.68
N ALA A 125 -56.07 12.74 -14.82
CA ALA A 125 -56.30 12.21 -16.16
C ALA A 125 -55.32 12.72 -17.20
N PHE A 126 -55.18 11.95 -18.28
CA PHE A 126 -54.64 12.47 -19.54
C PHE A 126 -55.70 13.28 -20.27
N LEU A 127 -55.42 14.54 -20.49
CA LEU A 127 -56.23 15.44 -21.32
C LEU A 127 -55.60 15.47 -22.72
N SER A 128 -56.21 14.81 -23.66
CA SER A 128 -55.71 14.73 -25.04
C SER A 128 -56.71 15.34 -26.02
N SER A 129 -56.22 16.10 -26.98
CA SER A 129 -57.06 16.67 -28.05
C SER A 129 -56.38 16.50 -29.40
N TYR A 130 -57.20 16.29 -30.42
CA TYR A 130 -56.76 16.16 -31.82
C TYR A 130 -57.68 16.95 -32.73
N ALA A 131 -57.12 17.88 -33.47
CA ALA A 131 -57.83 18.62 -34.50
C ALA A 131 -57.31 18.30 -35.92
N VAL A 132 -58.16 17.90 -36.83
CA VAL A 132 -57.83 17.58 -38.20
C VAL A 132 -58.74 18.36 -39.19
N PRO A 133 -58.14 18.97 -40.24
CA PRO A 133 -58.97 19.59 -41.30
C PRO A 133 -59.70 18.52 -42.17
N MET A 134 -60.93 18.73 -42.51
CA MET A 134 -61.62 17.96 -43.51
C MET A 134 -61.40 18.62 -44.89
N SER A 135 -61.02 17.79 -45.89
CA SER A 135 -60.81 18.28 -47.22
C SER A 135 -61.50 17.41 -48.27
N ALA A 136 -62.20 18.05 -49.17
CA ALA A 136 -62.80 17.40 -50.36
C ALA A 136 -62.29 18.08 -51.64
N GLN A 137 -61.86 17.32 -52.60
CA GLN A 137 -61.31 17.81 -53.89
C GLN A 137 -60.24 18.93 -53.76
N GLY A 138 -59.40 18.83 -52.66
CA GLY A 138 -58.33 19.77 -52.42
C GLY A 138 -58.70 21.08 -51.67
N ALA A 139 -59.99 21.27 -51.35
CA ALA A 139 -60.49 22.42 -50.59
C ALA A 139 -60.88 21.96 -49.18
N ILE A 140 -60.57 22.85 -48.20
CA ILE A 140 -61.04 22.59 -46.80
C ILE A 140 -62.54 22.81 -46.72
N THR A 141 -63.25 21.77 -46.25
CA THR A 141 -64.69 21.80 -46.05
C THR A 141 -65.07 22.01 -44.57
N GLY A 142 -64.16 21.77 -43.66
CA GLY A 142 -64.37 21.89 -42.22
C GLY A 142 -63.22 21.35 -41.40
N ALA A 143 -63.45 21.11 -40.12
CA ALA A 143 -62.50 20.44 -39.23
C ALA A 143 -63.24 19.53 -38.21
N VAL A 144 -62.54 18.44 -37.84
CA VAL A 144 -62.97 17.54 -36.77
C VAL A 144 -62.07 17.76 -35.56
N TYR A 145 -62.66 17.82 -34.39
CA TYR A 145 -61.95 17.90 -33.12
C TYR A 145 -62.42 16.77 -32.19
N LEU A 146 -61.48 16.01 -31.71
CA LEU A 146 -61.68 14.96 -30.72
C LEU A 146 -60.98 15.36 -29.43
N CYS A 147 -61.66 15.16 -28.31
CA CYS A 147 -61.10 15.35 -26.99
C CYS A 147 -61.32 14.11 -26.15
N GLU A 148 -60.32 13.69 -25.44
CA GLU A 148 -60.34 12.53 -24.55
C GLU A 148 -59.86 12.91 -23.15
N HIS A 149 -60.61 12.45 -22.15
CA HIS A 149 -60.25 12.54 -20.73
C HIS A 149 -60.09 11.14 -20.17
N ASP A 150 -58.80 10.69 -20.12
CA ASP A 150 -58.47 9.33 -19.75
C ASP A 150 -57.92 9.29 -18.31
N SER A 151 -58.80 9.06 -17.38
CA SER A 151 -58.46 8.93 -15.95
C SER A 151 -57.97 7.55 -15.60
N GLU A 152 -58.35 6.52 -16.33
CA GLU A 152 -57.95 5.13 -16.06
C GLU A 152 -56.46 4.92 -16.27
N ARG A 153 -55.92 5.35 -17.42
CA ARG A 153 -54.48 5.27 -17.68
C ARG A 153 -53.63 6.16 -16.77
N ALA A 154 -54.16 7.34 -16.41
CA ALA A 154 -53.45 8.21 -15.45
C ALA A 154 -53.33 7.53 -14.07
N GLN A 155 -54.41 6.92 -13.58
CA GLN A 155 -54.41 6.19 -12.30
C GLN A 155 -53.45 4.99 -12.32
N ILE A 156 -53.39 4.25 -13.44
CA ILE A 156 -52.43 3.14 -13.58
C ILE A 156 -50.98 3.66 -13.46
N ILE A 157 -50.66 4.75 -14.17
CA ILE A 157 -49.29 5.31 -14.13
C ILE A 157 -48.95 5.84 -12.72
N PHE A 158 -49.86 6.57 -12.08
CA PHE A 158 -49.64 7.06 -10.72
C PHE A 158 -49.53 5.91 -9.71
N GLY A 159 -50.36 4.86 -9.86
CA GLY A 159 -50.30 3.67 -9.00
C GLY A 159 -48.98 2.89 -9.15
N ILE A 160 -48.45 2.74 -10.37
CA ILE A 160 -47.13 2.14 -10.61
C ILE A 160 -46.01 3.02 -10.00
N GLN A 161 -46.10 4.35 -10.20
CA GLN A 161 -45.13 5.28 -9.64
C GLN A 161 -45.08 5.24 -8.11
N ASP A 162 -46.20 5.18 -7.43
CA ASP A 162 -46.27 5.09 -5.97
C ASP A 162 -45.65 3.80 -5.45
N ARG A 163 -45.93 2.67 -6.13
CA ARG A 163 -45.31 1.39 -5.78
C ARG A 163 -43.77 1.41 -5.99
N ILE A 164 -43.30 2.00 -7.10
CA ILE A 164 -41.86 2.20 -7.35
C ILE A 164 -41.23 3.08 -6.29
N ARG A 165 -41.92 4.16 -5.88
CA ARG A 165 -41.45 5.09 -4.84
C ARG A 165 -41.28 4.39 -3.51
N VAL A 166 -42.28 3.66 -3.05
CA VAL A 166 -42.22 2.91 -1.79
C VAL A 166 -41.11 1.87 -1.82
N LEU A 167 -41.03 1.07 -2.91
CA LEU A 167 -40.00 0.04 -3.07
C LEU A 167 -38.62 0.67 -3.08
N SER A 168 -38.44 1.77 -3.80
CA SER A 168 -37.16 2.50 -3.88
C SER A 168 -36.69 3.00 -2.51
N ILE A 169 -37.60 3.54 -1.70
CA ILE A 169 -37.29 4.01 -0.34
C ILE A 169 -36.85 2.85 0.54
N VAL A 170 -37.58 1.72 0.49
CA VAL A 170 -37.24 0.53 1.30
C VAL A 170 -35.87 -0.04 0.91
N ILE A 171 -35.63 -0.22 -0.39
CA ILE A 171 -34.34 -0.71 -0.89
C ILE A 171 -33.21 0.26 -0.57
N GLY A 172 -33.47 1.57 -0.76
CA GLY A 172 -32.50 2.63 -0.44
C GLY A 172 -32.11 2.65 1.04
N ALA A 173 -33.09 2.54 1.94
CA ALA A 173 -32.86 2.47 3.37
C ALA A 173 -32.08 1.21 3.76
N ALA A 174 -32.44 0.05 3.22
CA ALA A 174 -31.72 -1.21 3.46
C ALA A 174 -30.27 -1.12 2.98
N ALA A 175 -30.05 -0.63 1.76
CA ALA A 175 -28.70 -0.44 1.19
C ALA A 175 -27.85 0.54 2.02
N PHE A 176 -28.47 1.63 2.50
CA PHE A 176 -27.79 2.61 3.34
C PHE A 176 -27.35 2.02 4.70
N LEU A 177 -28.21 1.24 5.36
CA LEU A 177 -27.90 0.57 6.61
C LEU A 177 -26.78 -0.48 6.41
N LEU A 178 -26.85 -1.26 5.34
CA LEU A 178 -25.85 -2.29 5.02
C LEU A 178 -24.48 -1.66 4.72
N ALA A 179 -24.46 -0.59 3.93
CA ALA A 179 -23.24 0.17 3.66
C ALA A 179 -22.63 0.80 4.93
N GLY A 180 -23.48 1.35 5.79
CA GLY A 180 -23.07 1.89 7.09
C GLY A 180 -22.44 0.84 7.98
N PHE A 181 -23.05 -0.33 8.07
CA PHE A 181 -22.51 -1.48 8.82
C PHE A 181 -21.16 -1.93 8.28
N PHE A 182 -21.03 -2.05 6.95
CA PHE A 182 -19.77 -2.44 6.32
C PHE A 182 -18.65 -1.44 6.57
N VAL A 183 -18.91 -0.14 6.39
CA VAL A 183 -17.94 0.93 6.68
C VAL A 183 -17.54 0.93 8.16
N PHE A 184 -18.49 0.73 9.07
CA PHE A 184 -18.22 0.65 10.51
C PHE A 184 -17.28 -0.53 10.83
N ALA A 185 -17.60 -1.73 10.35
CA ALA A 185 -16.79 -2.95 10.57
C ALA A 185 -15.37 -2.81 10.03
N LEU A 186 -15.21 -2.29 8.80
CA LEU A 186 -13.92 -2.03 8.18
C LEU A 186 -13.08 -1.04 8.98
N MET A 187 -13.70 0.08 9.37
CA MET A 187 -13.01 1.13 10.13
C MET A 187 -12.62 0.69 11.54
N GLN A 188 -13.37 -0.21 12.16
CA GLN A 188 -13.03 -0.76 13.48
C GLN A 188 -11.73 -1.60 13.40
N ARG A 189 -11.58 -2.41 12.36
CA ARG A 189 -10.36 -3.21 12.14
C ARG A 189 -9.14 -2.33 11.88
N LEU A 190 -9.29 -1.32 11.01
CA LEU A 190 -8.22 -0.38 10.70
C LEU A 190 -7.77 0.44 11.93
N GLN A 191 -8.70 0.83 12.79
CA GLN A 191 -8.37 1.53 14.04
C GLN A 191 -7.62 0.63 15.02
N GLY A 192 -7.95 -0.66 15.06
CA GLY A 192 -7.18 -1.65 15.84
C GLY A 192 -5.73 -1.69 15.41
N LEU A 193 -5.45 -1.74 14.10
CA LEU A 193 -4.09 -1.72 13.57
C LEU A 193 -3.36 -0.40 13.89
N ILE A 194 -4.02 0.76 13.69
CA ILE A 194 -3.44 2.07 14.03
C ILE A 194 -3.12 2.17 15.54
N SER A 195 -3.96 1.60 16.41
CA SER A 195 -3.69 1.59 17.84
C SER A 195 -2.47 0.74 18.19
N SER A 196 -2.32 -0.43 17.55
CA SER A 196 -1.14 -1.29 17.70
C SER A 196 0.14 -0.58 17.23
N MET A 197 0.08 0.13 16.08
CA MET A 197 1.19 0.95 15.61
C MET A 197 1.61 2.04 16.62
N ARG A 198 0.65 2.67 17.30
CA ARG A 198 0.94 3.69 18.32
C ARG A 198 1.60 3.09 19.56
N VAL A 199 1.21 1.90 19.97
CA VAL A 199 1.82 1.18 21.10
C VAL A 199 3.29 0.87 20.78
N VAL A 200 3.56 0.34 19.58
CA VAL A 200 4.92 0.05 19.12
C VAL A 200 5.76 1.34 18.97
N ALA A 201 5.18 2.41 18.41
CA ALA A 201 5.84 3.71 18.33
C ALA A 201 6.17 4.31 19.71
N GLY A 202 5.40 3.94 20.74
CA GLY A 202 5.67 4.27 22.14
C GLY A 202 6.79 3.46 22.80
N GLY A 203 7.41 2.51 22.06
CA GLY A 203 8.55 1.71 22.52
C GLY A 203 8.22 0.29 23.00
N ASP A 204 6.96 -0.11 22.98
CA ASP A 204 6.58 -1.52 23.25
C ASP A 204 6.68 -2.36 21.97
N TYR A 205 7.90 -2.76 21.64
CA TYR A 205 8.19 -3.61 20.48
C TYR A 205 7.76 -5.07 20.64
N ALA A 206 7.34 -5.50 21.84
CA ALA A 206 6.81 -6.84 22.05
C ALA A 206 5.33 -6.96 21.65
N HIS A 207 4.64 -5.83 21.47
CA HIS A 207 3.24 -5.82 21.09
C HIS A 207 3.03 -6.41 19.70
N ARG A 208 1.97 -7.25 19.55
CA ARG A 208 1.56 -7.81 18.24
C ARG A 208 0.11 -7.48 17.98
N HIS A 209 -0.18 -7.15 16.74
CA HIS A 209 -1.56 -6.96 16.30
C HIS A 209 -2.27 -8.32 16.11
N PRO A 210 -3.48 -8.53 16.68
CA PRO A 210 -4.22 -9.77 16.46
C PRO A 210 -4.74 -9.85 15.04
N ILE A 211 -4.32 -10.86 14.29
CA ILE A 211 -4.72 -11.08 12.90
C ILE A 211 -6.11 -11.72 12.87
N ARG A 212 -7.06 -11.09 12.14
CA ARG A 212 -8.43 -11.58 12.01
C ARG A 212 -8.86 -11.50 10.56
N GLY A 213 -9.19 -12.65 9.95
CA GLY A 213 -9.62 -12.75 8.56
C GLY A 213 -8.49 -13.16 7.62
N GLN A 214 -8.77 -13.09 6.30
CA GLN A 214 -7.84 -13.48 5.22
C GLN A 214 -7.90 -12.45 4.08
N ASP A 215 -8.12 -11.20 4.42
CA ASP A 215 -8.19 -10.06 3.50
C ASP A 215 -6.92 -9.20 3.59
N GLU A 216 -6.85 -8.16 2.78
CA GLU A 216 -5.72 -7.24 2.67
C GLU A 216 -5.40 -6.53 4.00
N ILE A 217 -6.40 -6.36 4.87
CA ILE A 217 -6.18 -5.79 6.21
C ILE A 217 -5.45 -6.80 7.12
N SER A 218 -5.73 -8.08 6.95
CA SER A 218 -5.04 -9.15 7.67
C SER A 218 -3.60 -9.30 7.20
N GLU A 219 -3.35 -9.20 5.89
CA GLU A 219 -2.01 -9.19 5.30
C GLU A 219 -1.19 -8.02 5.84
N LEU A 220 -1.78 -6.79 5.84
CA LEU A 220 -1.13 -5.61 6.42
C LEU A 220 -0.81 -5.80 7.92
N GLY A 221 -1.68 -6.50 8.65
CA GLY A 221 -1.44 -6.86 10.05
C GLY A 221 -0.26 -7.84 10.22
N GLN A 222 -0.09 -8.80 9.31
CA GLN A 222 1.05 -9.74 9.30
C GLN A 222 2.36 -9.00 9.03
N GLU A 223 2.39 -8.16 7.99
CA GLU A 223 3.58 -7.36 7.66
C GLU A 223 3.96 -6.41 8.80
N PHE A 224 2.97 -5.79 9.45
CA PHE A 224 3.21 -5.00 10.64
C PHE A 224 3.86 -5.83 11.78
N ASN A 225 3.36 -7.05 12.04
CA ASN A 225 3.94 -7.92 13.06
C ASN A 225 5.37 -8.34 12.73
N LEU A 226 5.66 -8.62 11.45
CA LEU A 226 7.01 -8.96 10.97
C LEU A 226 7.99 -7.80 11.17
N LEU A 227 7.57 -6.58 10.81
CA LEU A 227 8.37 -5.36 11.06
C LEU A 227 8.63 -5.14 12.55
N THR A 228 7.61 -5.36 13.39
CA THR A 228 7.73 -5.20 14.85
C THR A 228 8.70 -6.23 15.43
N GLU A 229 8.71 -7.47 14.94
CA GLU A 229 9.65 -8.51 15.35
C GLU A 229 11.09 -8.13 15.02
N ARG A 230 11.34 -7.60 13.81
CA ARG A 230 12.66 -7.09 13.42
C ARG A 230 13.11 -5.94 14.31
N LEU A 231 12.20 -4.98 14.59
CA LEU A 231 12.47 -3.85 15.50
C LEU A 231 12.80 -4.33 16.91
N GLU A 232 12.03 -5.28 17.44
CA GLU A 232 12.28 -5.86 18.77
C GLU A 232 13.67 -6.51 18.84
N THR A 233 14.03 -7.28 17.82
CA THR A 233 15.34 -7.95 17.74
C THR A 233 16.46 -6.92 17.68
N THR A 234 16.36 -5.92 16.82
CA THR A 234 17.35 -4.84 16.67
C THR A 234 17.52 -4.05 17.97
N GLU A 235 16.40 -3.69 18.63
CA GLU A 235 16.46 -2.95 19.89
C GLU A 235 17.05 -3.79 21.04
N LYS A 236 16.77 -5.08 21.10
CA LYS A 236 17.40 -6.01 22.06
C LYS A 236 18.90 -6.12 21.82
N GLN A 237 19.34 -6.23 20.57
CA GLN A 237 20.76 -6.26 20.22
C GLN A 237 21.44 -4.94 20.59
N ARG A 238 20.82 -3.80 20.29
CA ARG A 238 21.33 -2.48 20.65
C ARG A 238 21.48 -2.32 22.16
N ARG A 239 20.49 -2.74 22.95
CA ARG A 239 20.55 -2.65 24.42
C ARG A 239 21.64 -3.56 25.01
N ARG A 240 21.79 -4.76 24.47
CA ARG A 240 22.90 -5.65 24.87
C ARG A 240 24.24 -5.00 24.56
N PHE A 241 24.43 -4.50 23.34
CA PHE A 241 25.65 -3.82 22.95
C PHE A 241 26.04 -2.67 23.90
N VAL A 242 25.08 -1.78 24.22
CA VAL A 242 25.33 -0.67 25.17
C VAL A 242 25.68 -1.18 26.57
N SER A 243 24.97 -2.22 27.04
CA SER A 243 25.25 -2.85 28.34
C SER A 243 26.64 -3.46 28.39
N ASP A 244 27.00 -4.26 27.40
CA ASP A 244 28.27 -4.98 27.34
C ASP A 244 29.45 -4.03 27.15
N ALA A 245 29.30 -3.02 26.28
CA ALA A 245 30.26 -1.92 26.13
C ALA A 245 30.53 -1.19 27.47
N SER A 246 29.45 -0.86 28.20
CA SER A 246 29.54 -0.22 29.51
C SER A 246 30.30 -1.09 30.51
N HIS A 247 30.06 -2.39 30.51
CA HIS A 247 30.76 -3.34 31.36
C HIS A 247 32.24 -3.47 31.00
N GLU A 248 32.59 -3.61 29.72
CA GLU A 248 33.95 -3.76 29.26
C GLU A 248 34.80 -2.47 29.41
N LEU A 249 34.16 -1.28 29.41
CA LEU A 249 34.84 -0.02 29.75
C LEU A 249 35.01 0.20 31.24
N LYS A 250 34.03 -0.22 32.08
CA LYS A 250 34.07 0.00 33.52
C LYS A 250 35.17 -0.82 34.23
N THR A 251 35.46 -2.00 33.74
CA THR A 251 36.46 -2.89 34.35
C THR A 251 37.86 -2.34 34.31
N PRO A 252 38.47 -1.96 33.15
CA PRO A 252 39.80 -1.39 33.10
C PRO A 252 39.86 -0.04 33.84
N LEU A 253 38.80 0.76 33.77
CA LEU A 253 38.75 2.02 34.50
C LEU A 253 38.81 1.83 36.02
N ALA A 254 38.13 0.81 36.55
CA ALA A 254 38.18 0.44 37.96
C ALA A 254 39.56 -0.04 38.39
N SER A 255 40.25 -0.85 37.53
CA SER A 255 41.61 -1.30 37.76
C SER A 255 42.59 -0.13 37.80
N ILE A 256 42.53 0.79 36.81
CA ILE A 256 43.37 2.00 36.78
C ILE A 256 43.17 2.80 38.06
N ARG A 257 41.92 3.02 38.48
CA ARG A 257 41.60 3.77 39.70
C ARG A 257 42.18 3.10 40.94
N LEU A 258 41.97 1.78 41.09
CA LEU A 258 42.46 1.02 42.23
C LEU A 258 43.99 1.09 42.35
N LEU A 259 44.71 0.87 41.24
CA LEU A 259 46.17 0.94 41.20
C LEU A 259 46.66 2.38 41.53
N SER A 260 46.02 3.38 40.98
CA SER A 260 46.32 4.80 41.25
C SER A 260 46.08 5.14 42.73
N ASP A 261 44.91 4.75 43.28
CA ASP A 261 44.58 4.97 44.71
C ASP A 261 45.58 4.24 45.61
N SER A 262 46.05 3.03 45.25
CA SER A 262 47.04 2.27 45.96
C SER A 262 48.41 2.98 46.01
N ILE A 263 48.83 3.57 44.87
CA ILE A 263 50.07 4.36 44.79
C ILE A 263 49.99 5.60 45.71
N VAL A 264 48.84 6.30 45.67
CA VAL A 264 48.66 7.56 46.40
C VAL A 264 48.51 7.35 47.90
N GLN A 265 47.88 6.24 48.34
CA GLN A 265 47.57 5.98 49.75
C GLN A 265 48.68 5.24 50.52
N SER A 266 49.66 4.65 49.83
CA SER A 266 50.73 3.90 50.48
C SER A 266 51.90 4.77 50.84
N GLU A 267 52.02 5.13 52.13
CA GLU A 267 53.22 5.75 52.66
C GLU A 267 54.34 4.68 52.79
N GLY A 268 55.32 4.69 51.86
CA GLY A 268 56.46 3.80 51.92
C GLY A 268 56.50 2.66 50.88
N MET A 269 55.70 2.74 49.83
CA MET A 269 55.78 1.83 48.69
C MET A 269 57.20 1.94 48.03
N ASP A 270 57.83 0.81 47.78
CA ASP A 270 59.15 0.81 47.12
C ASP A 270 59.00 1.26 45.65
N ALA A 271 60.09 1.81 45.10
CA ALA A 271 60.13 2.38 43.76
C ALA A 271 59.90 1.30 42.66
N GLN A 272 60.14 0.03 42.93
CA GLN A 272 59.91 -1.04 42.00
C GLN A 272 58.41 -1.32 41.90
N THR A 273 57.70 -1.45 43.01
CA THR A 273 56.25 -1.65 43.05
C THR A 273 55.48 -0.50 42.43
N VAL A 274 55.96 0.78 42.64
CA VAL A 274 55.38 1.94 41.95
C VAL A 274 55.51 1.85 40.43
N ARG A 275 56.67 1.38 39.94
CA ARG A 275 56.89 1.20 38.51
C ARG A 275 55.98 0.09 37.92
N GLU A 276 55.82 -0.99 38.66
CA GLU A 276 54.95 -2.10 38.27
C GLU A 276 53.48 -1.63 38.18
N PHE A 277 52.98 -0.95 39.18
CA PHE A 277 51.61 -0.39 39.16
C PHE A 277 51.43 0.68 38.06
N ALA A 278 52.44 1.51 37.80
CA ALA A 278 52.43 2.49 36.70
C ALA A 278 52.43 1.77 35.33
N ALA A 279 53.15 0.67 35.17
CA ALA A 279 53.13 -0.14 33.95
C ALA A 279 51.75 -0.80 33.75
N ASP A 280 51.16 -1.35 34.83
CA ASP A 280 49.81 -1.95 34.79
C ASP A 280 48.73 -0.90 34.43
N ILE A 281 48.81 0.32 34.98
CA ILE A 281 47.94 1.45 34.59
C ILE A 281 48.09 1.75 33.09
N GLY A 282 49.37 1.75 32.60
CA GLY A 282 49.62 1.96 31.16
C GLY A 282 49.01 0.85 30.27
N HIS A 283 49.13 -0.39 30.68
CA HIS A 283 48.51 -1.54 29.97
C HIS A 283 46.97 -1.43 29.93
N GLU A 284 46.34 -1.13 31.06
CA GLU A 284 44.87 -0.99 31.12
C GLU A 284 44.39 0.27 30.33
N ALA A 285 45.15 1.34 30.30
CA ALA A 285 44.85 2.50 29.47
C ALA A 285 44.92 2.17 27.96
N GLN A 286 45.94 1.44 27.52
CA GLN A 286 46.04 0.99 26.13
C GLN A 286 44.89 0.01 25.76
N ARG A 287 44.52 -0.86 26.69
CA ARG A 287 43.37 -1.75 26.49
C ARG A 287 42.06 -0.97 26.33
N LEU A 288 41.83 0.06 27.17
CA LEU A 288 40.68 0.94 27.08
C LEU A 288 40.65 1.69 25.75
N GLN A 289 41.80 2.21 25.30
CA GLN A 289 41.92 2.85 23.98
C GLN A 289 41.51 1.92 22.85
N ARG A 290 42.06 0.69 22.79
CA ARG A 290 41.67 -0.29 21.77
C ARG A 290 40.18 -0.62 21.81
N THR A 291 39.63 -0.80 23.02
CA THR A 291 38.18 -1.07 23.15
C THR A 291 37.33 0.08 22.60
N THR A 292 37.72 1.33 22.85
CA THR A 292 37.01 2.51 22.32
C THR A 292 37.15 2.63 20.79
N GLU A 293 38.32 2.34 20.23
CA GLU A 293 38.54 2.29 18.78
C GLU A 293 37.69 1.21 18.11
N ASP A 294 37.66 -0.01 18.69
CA ASP A 294 36.81 -1.11 18.19
C ASP A 294 35.32 -0.77 18.22
N LEU A 295 34.84 -0.08 19.29
CA LEU A 295 33.46 0.38 19.39
C LEU A 295 33.12 1.46 18.35
N LEU A 296 34.04 2.38 18.08
CA LEU A 296 33.87 3.40 17.04
C LEU A 296 33.83 2.76 15.64
N ASP A 297 34.67 1.77 15.37
CA ASP A 297 34.67 1.02 14.11
C ASP A 297 33.35 0.31 13.90
N LEU A 298 32.83 -0.40 14.91
CA LEU A 298 31.51 -1.05 14.85
C LEU A 298 30.39 -0.05 14.60
N SER A 299 30.41 1.11 15.28
CA SER A 299 29.38 2.16 15.06
C SER A 299 29.41 2.70 13.63
N ARG A 300 30.60 2.92 13.06
CA ARG A 300 30.75 3.38 11.67
C ARG A 300 30.26 2.34 10.66
N MET A 301 30.52 1.05 10.92
CA MET A 301 30.02 -0.03 10.08
C MET A 301 28.51 -0.17 10.13
N ASP A 302 27.89 -0.07 11.33
CA ASP A 302 26.44 -0.12 11.50
C ASP A 302 25.72 1.03 10.75
N ASP A 303 26.33 2.22 10.72
CA ASP A 303 25.77 3.39 10.03
C ASP A 303 26.02 3.39 8.51
N GLY A 304 26.82 2.46 7.99
CA GLY A 304 27.25 2.43 6.58
C GLY A 304 28.10 3.64 6.19
N ILE A 305 28.60 4.41 7.18
CA ILE A 305 29.37 5.63 6.98
C ILE A 305 30.87 5.25 6.84
N GLY A 306 31.44 5.58 5.69
CA GLY A 306 32.90 5.45 5.47
C GLY A 306 33.34 4.24 4.67
N PHE A 307 32.44 3.41 4.18
CA PHE A 307 32.77 2.36 3.22
C PHE A 307 32.80 2.94 1.80
N VAL A 308 33.96 3.43 1.38
CA VAL A 308 34.19 3.82 -0.01
C VAL A 308 34.98 2.67 -0.64
N PRO A 309 34.36 1.84 -1.49
CA PRO A 309 35.07 0.75 -2.14
C PRO A 309 36.04 1.31 -3.17
N GLU A 310 37.30 0.87 -3.08
CA GLU A 310 38.34 1.14 -4.07
C GLU A 310 39.06 -0.15 -4.42
N PRO A 311 39.68 -0.27 -5.61
CA PRO A 311 40.45 -1.43 -5.95
C PRO A 311 41.62 -1.63 -4.95
N SER A 312 41.54 -2.69 -4.16
CA SER A 312 42.44 -2.95 -3.06
C SER A 312 43.11 -4.31 -3.17
N ASP A 313 44.45 -4.36 -3.10
CA ASP A 313 45.24 -5.59 -3.15
C ASP A 313 45.27 -6.25 -1.77
N VAL A 314 44.57 -7.38 -1.67
CA VAL A 314 44.45 -8.17 -0.44
C VAL A 314 45.82 -8.77 -0.02
N SER A 315 46.67 -9.15 -0.97
CA SER A 315 47.99 -9.70 -0.68
C SER A 315 48.93 -8.66 -0.09
N ARG A 316 48.79 -7.40 -0.50
CA ARG A 316 49.53 -6.28 0.10
C ARG A 316 49.06 -6.04 1.52
N ALA A 317 47.74 -5.99 1.75
CA ALA A 317 47.18 -5.83 3.11
C ALA A 317 47.64 -6.96 4.04
N ALA A 318 47.74 -8.21 3.51
CA ALA A 318 48.27 -9.35 4.24
C ALA A 318 49.75 -9.21 4.60
N GLN A 319 50.58 -8.69 3.67
CA GLN A 319 51.99 -8.42 3.94
C GLN A 319 52.17 -7.38 5.04
N ASP A 320 51.41 -6.30 4.97
CA ASP A 320 51.44 -5.21 5.98
C ASP A 320 51.05 -5.73 7.37
N ALA A 321 49.98 -6.55 7.46
CA ALA A 321 49.58 -7.19 8.70
C ALA A 321 50.64 -8.13 9.28
N LEU A 322 51.27 -8.95 8.44
CA LEU A 322 52.34 -9.85 8.87
C LEU A 322 53.58 -9.12 9.40
N VAL A 323 53.95 -7.98 8.80
CA VAL A 323 55.05 -7.15 9.29
C VAL A 323 54.81 -6.69 10.75
N LEU A 324 53.59 -6.26 11.04
CA LEU A 324 53.23 -5.80 12.38
C LEU A 324 53.06 -6.93 13.41
N LEU A 325 52.70 -8.14 12.95
CA LEU A 325 52.45 -9.30 13.82
C LEU A 325 53.69 -10.17 14.07
N ARG A 326 54.78 -10.02 13.31
CA ARG A 326 56.06 -10.77 13.52
C ARG A 326 56.61 -10.64 14.93
N PRO A 327 56.70 -9.45 15.56
CA PRO A 327 57.19 -9.35 16.94
C PRO A 327 56.36 -10.16 17.93
N LEU A 328 54.98 -10.08 17.81
CA LEU A 328 54.08 -10.83 18.67
C LEU A 328 54.24 -12.35 18.49
N ALA A 329 54.37 -12.81 17.26
CA ALA A 329 54.63 -14.24 16.96
C ALA A 329 55.94 -14.73 17.54
N HIS A 330 57.00 -13.91 17.43
CA HIS A 330 58.30 -14.24 18.03
C HIS A 330 58.22 -14.30 19.57
N GLU A 331 57.56 -13.34 20.21
CA GLU A 331 57.34 -13.32 21.66
C GLU A 331 56.61 -14.57 22.14
N ARG A 332 55.64 -15.07 21.32
CA ARG A 332 54.85 -16.25 21.63
C ARG A 332 55.42 -17.56 21.15
N SER A 333 56.62 -17.55 20.55
CA SER A 333 57.27 -18.73 19.94
C SER A 333 56.37 -19.42 18.89
N VAL A 334 55.68 -18.63 18.05
CA VAL A 334 54.78 -19.11 16.99
C VAL A 334 55.40 -18.85 15.63
N GLN A 335 55.43 -19.89 14.77
CA GLN A 335 55.94 -19.77 13.42
C GLN A 335 54.88 -19.16 12.50
N LEU A 336 55.22 -18.04 11.79
CA LEU A 336 54.37 -17.47 10.74
C LEU A 336 54.77 -17.97 9.38
N VAL A 337 53.84 -18.57 8.64
CA VAL A 337 53.98 -19.01 7.26
C VAL A 337 52.99 -18.24 6.39
N SER A 338 53.43 -17.73 5.24
CA SER A 338 52.58 -17.03 4.30
C SER A 338 52.65 -17.58 2.90
N ARG A 339 51.48 -17.65 2.23
CA ARG A 339 51.34 -17.99 0.80
C ARG A 339 50.40 -16.97 0.19
N LEU A 340 50.96 -15.99 -0.50
CA LEU A 340 50.21 -14.85 -1.02
C LEU A 340 50.35 -14.82 -2.54
N ASP A 341 49.24 -15.02 -3.23
CA ASP A 341 49.19 -14.95 -4.69
C ASP A 341 49.12 -13.48 -5.13
N ASP A 342 49.74 -13.18 -6.28
CA ASP A 342 49.64 -11.85 -6.89
C ASP A 342 48.28 -11.65 -7.57
N GLY A 343 47.85 -10.38 -7.66
CA GLY A 343 46.63 -10.01 -8.38
C GLY A 343 45.31 -10.36 -7.67
N CYS A 344 45.34 -10.55 -6.35
CA CYS A 344 44.17 -10.73 -5.50
C CYS A 344 43.55 -9.38 -5.17
N VAL A 345 42.85 -8.75 -6.16
CA VAL A 345 42.24 -7.43 -6.01
C VAL A 345 40.75 -7.58 -5.76
N VAL A 346 40.21 -6.84 -4.78
CA VAL A 346 38.81 -6.74 -4.44
C VAL A 346 38.37 -5.27 -4.44
N MET A 347 37.07 -5.01 -4.68
CA MET A 347 36.50 -3.67 -4.43
C MET A 347 36.21 -3.54 -2.94
N GLY A 348 37.07 -2.79 -2.23
CA GLY A 348 36.97 -2.72 -0.78
C GLY A 348 37.69 -1.53 -0.16
N ASN A 349 37.55 -1.40 1.15
CA ASN A 349 38.28 -0.42 1.93
C ASN A 349 39.63 -1.04 2.42
N PRO A 350 40.80 -0.47 2.08
CA PRO A 350 42.10 -1.02 2.47
C PRO A 350 42.25 -1.21 3.98
N ASP A 351 41.78 -0.27 4.78
CA ASP A 351 41.88 -0.33 6.25
C ASP A 351 41.00 -1.45 6.83
N ALA A 352 39.82 -1.69 6.23
CA ALA A 352 38.96 -2.78 6.66
C ALA A 352 39.56 -4.15 6.28
N LEU A 353 40.11 -4.28 5.08
CA LEU A 353 40.81 -5.51 4.63
C LEU A 353 42.01 -5.81 5.53
N PHE A 354 42.80 -4.77 5.83
CA PHE A 354 43.89 -4.91 6.79
C PHE A 354 43.39 -5.39 8.15
N LYS A 355 42.31 -4.80 8.71
CA LYS A 355 41.71 -5.19 10.00
C LYS A 355 41.20 -6.64 9.99
N ILE A 356 40.57 -7.08 8.89
CA ILE A 356 40.14 -8.48 8.75
C ILE A 356 41.33 -9.43 8.94
N ILE A 357 42.41 -9.23 8.18
CA ILE A 357 43.57 -10.09 8.17
C ILE A 357 44.32 -9.98 9.51
N PHE A 358 44.50 -8.77 10.00
CA PHE A 358 45.18 -8.50 11.28
C PHE A 358 44.48 -9.21 12.44
N ASN A 359 43.16 -9.03 12.61
CA ASN A 359 42.39 -9.61 13.71
C ASN A 359 42.39 -11.15 13.67
N LEU A 360 42.23 -11.74 12.48
CA LEU A 360 42.28 -13.21 12.33
C LEU A 360 43.64 -13.77 12.66
N THR A 361 44.68 -13.15 12.14
CA THR A 361 46.08 -13.61 12.35
C THR A 361 46.55 -13.34 13.78
N GLU A 362 46.19 -12.19 14.37
CA GLU A 362 46.45 -11.88 15.79
C GLU A 362 45.81 -12.91 16.73
N ASN A 363 44.56 -13.27 16.47
CA ASN A 363 43.87 -14.32 17.25
C ASN A 363 44.55 -15.69 17.07
N ALA A 364 44.96 -16.06 15.86
CA ALA A 364 45.66 -17.30 15.60
C ALA A 364 46.98 -17.37 16.34
N ILE A 365 47.67 -16.24 16.54
CA ILE A 365 48.91 -16.18 17.33
C ILE A 365 48.62 -16.23 18.84
N LYS A 366 47.64 -15.44 19.32
CA LYS A 366 47.31 -15.33 20.76
C LYS A 366 46.78 -16.62 21.37
N TYR A 367 46.06 -17.40 20.59
CA TYR A 367 45.43 -18.66 21.04
C TYR A 367 46.20 -19.89 20.56
N ASN A 368 47.44 -19.72 20.06
CA ASN A 368 48.30 -20.82 19.69
C ASN A 368 48.92 -21.55 20.89
N VAL A 369 49.53 -22.67 20.62
CA VAL A 369 50.36 -23.37 21.55
C VAL A 369 51.83 -22.96 21.35
N PRO A 370 52.73 -23.07 22.37
CA PRO A 370 54.15 -22.86 22.17
C PRO A 370 54.68 -23.76 21.06
N ASP A 371 55.57 -23.23 20.25
CA ASP A 371 56.16 -23.88 19.06
C ASP A 371 55.15 -24.28 17.98
N GLY A 372 53.96 -23.69 18.04
CA GLY A 372 52.92 -23.83 17.01
C GLY A 372 53.18 -22.99 15.76
N SER A 373 52.25 -23.09 14.79
CA SER A 373 52.33 -22.34 13.56
C SER A 373 51.00 -21.67 13.19
N VAL A 374 51.07 -20.55 12.47
CA VAL A 374 49.97 -19.86 11.81
C VAL A 374 50.30 -19.75 10.33
N GLU A 375 49.42 -20.26 9.49
CA GLU A 375 49.52 -20.14 8.04
C GLU A 375 48.48 -19.14 7.56
N LEU A 376 48.94 -18.07 6.87
CA LEU A 376 48.09 -17.11 6.17
C LEU A 376 48.23 -17.33 4.67
N SER A 377 47.13 -17.67 4.00
CA SER A 377 47.12 -17.77 2.54
C SER A 377 46.10 -16.82 1.94
N VAL A 378 46.47 -16.21 0.82
CA VAL A 378 45.59 -15.38 -0.03
C VAL A 378 45.69 -15.95 -1.44
N ARG A 379 44.53 -16.34 -1.98
CA ARG A 379 44.49 -16.94 -3.32
C ARG A 379 43.32 -16.45 -4.14
N SER A 380 43.47 -16.41 -5.44
CA SER A 380 42.38 -16.16 -6.37
C SER A 380 41.66 -17.49 -6.69
N ALA A 381 40.35 -17.54 -6.52
CA ALA A 381 39.49 -18.69 -6.76
C ALA A 381 38.36 -18.33 -7.74
N GLY A 382 38.68 -18.17 -9.02
CA GLY A 382 37.73 -17.73 -10.04
C GLY A 382 37.31 -16.30 -9.83
N ASP A 383 35.98 -16.07 -9.59
CA ASP A 383 35.40 -14.75 -9.36
C ASP A 383 35.50 -14.29 -7.91
N THR A 384 36.28 -14.97 -7.07
CA THR A 384 36.47 -14.64 -5.66
C THR A 384 37.94 -14.61 -5.26
N VAL A 385 38.23 -13.86 -4.20
CA VAL A 385 39.53 -13.91 -3.48
C VAL A 385 39.25 -14.59 -2.15
N GLU A 386 40.06 -15.60 -1.84
CA GLU A 386 39.96 -16.36 -0.60
C GLU A 386 41.15 -16.04 0.30
N ILE A 387 40.86 -15.66 1.55
CA ILE A 387 41.84 -15.43 2.61
C ILE A 387 41.64 -16.56 3.63
N GLU A 388 42.67 -17.34 3.86
CA GLU A 388 42.65 -18.43 4.83
C GLU A 388 43.69 -18.17 5.91
N VAL A 389 43.22 -18.26 7.19
CA VAL A 389 44.11 -18.25 8.35
C VAL A 389 43.92 -19.55 9.10
N ALA A 390 44.97 -20.38 9.13
CA ALA A 390 44.96 -21.67 9.80
C ALA A 390 46.00 -21.66 10.94
N ASP A 391 45.59 -22.07 12.14
CA ASP A 391 46.45 -22.17 13.32
C ASP A 391 46.54 -23.62 13.83
N THR A 392 47.57 -23.90 14.61
CA THR A 392 47.77 -25.17 15.33
C THR A 392 47.45 -25.02 16.82
N GLY A 393 46.67 -24.02 17.19
CA GLY A 393 46.37 -23.65 18.56
C GLY A 393 45.35 -24.55 19.25
N ILE A 394 44.70 -24.02 20.28
CA ILE A 394 43.75 -24.77 21.12
C ILE A 394 42.48 -25.18 20.40
N GLY A 395 42.19 -24.56 19.24
CA GLY A 395 40.93 -24.76 18.50
C GLY A 395 39.72 -24.10 19.14
N ILE A 396 38.55 -24.22 18.47
CA ILE A 396 37.28 -23.67 18.91
C ILE A 396 36.28 -24.83 19.08
N PRO A 397 35.65 -24.99 20.26
CA PRO A 397 34.61 -25.99 20.48
C PRO A 397 33.49 -25.85 19.48
N GLU A 398 32.87 -26.96 19.07
CA GLU A 398 31.84 -26.97 18.06
C GLU A 398 30.61 -26.14 18.46
N GLU A 399 30.25 -26.15 19.74
CA GLU A 399 29.13 -25.40 20.34
C GLU A 399 29.34 -23.87 20.26
N ASP A 400 30.60 -23.40 20.34
CA ASP A 400 30.93 -21.98 20.30
C ASP A 400 31.08 -21.43 18.88
N ARG A 401 31.33 -22.26 17.85
CA ARG A 401 31.58 -21.81 16.47
C ARG A 401 30.53 -20.94 15.87
N ARG A 402 29.25 -21.09 16.30
CA ARG A 402 28.13 -20.26 15.86
C ARG A 402 28.11 -18.90 16.53
N HIS A 403 28.75 -18.78 17.69
CA HIS A 403 28.68 -17.60 18.57
C HIS A 403 29.96 -16.78 18.60
N ILE A 404 31.08 -17.27 18.02
CA ILE A 404 32.36 -16.54 18.04
C ILE A 404 32.33 -15.20 17.32
N PHE A 405 31.34 -14.98 16.42
CA PHE A 405 31.12 -13.72 15.71
C PHE A 405 30.15 -12.78 16.44
N ASP A 406 29.51 -13.25 17.53
CA ASP A 406 28.66 -12.40 18.35
C ASP A 406 29.54 -11.38 19.10
N ARG A 407 29.05 -10.13 19.18
CA ARG A 407 29.78 -9.02 19.85
C ARG A 407 30.00 -9.38 21.32
N PHE A 408 31.23 -9.17 21.84
CA PHE A 408 31.67 -9.48 23.20
C PHE A 408 31.63 -10.96 23.59
N HIS A 409 31.42 -11.87 22.63
CA HIS A 409 31.45 -13.30 22.93
C HIS A 409 32.89 -13.78 23.15
N ARG A 410 33.06 -14.71 24.10
CA ARG A 410 34.36 -15.28 24.48
C ARG A 410 34.14 -16.71 24.97
N VAL A 411 34.86 -17.67 24.39
CA VAL A 411 34.81 -19.10 24.73
C VAL A 411 35.24 -19.34 26.20
N ASP A 412 36.29 -18.66 26.67
CA ASP A 412 36.76 -18.72 28.05
C ASP A 412 37.08 -17.34 28.60
N LYS A 413 36.20 -16.87 29.51
CA LYS A 413 36.29 -15.53 30.12
C LYS A 413 37.53 -15.35 31.01
N ALA A 414 38.05 -16.42 31.64
CA ALA A 414 39.18 -16.33 32.55
C ALA A 414 40.50 -16.24 31.79
N ARG A 415 40.71 -17.10 30.81
CA ARG A 415 41.93 -17.16 29.99
C ARG A 415 42.04 -15.95 29.06
N SER A 416 40.92 -15.47 28.50
CA SER A 416 40.91 -14.31 27.63
C SER A 416 41.21 -12.97 28.33
N ARG A 417 41.01 -12.85 29.66
CA ARG A 417 41.48 -11.69 30.44
C ARG A 417 43.00 -11.60 30.45
N ALA A 418 43.70 -12.74 30.58
CA ALA A 418 45.14 -12.78 30.57
C ALA A 418 45.74 -12.47 29.17
N THR A 419 45.00 -12.73 28.10
CA THR A 419 45.45 -12.45 26.71
C THR A 419 44.96 -11.10 26.15
N GLY A 420 44.20 -10.29 26.94
CA GLY A 420 43.82 -8.91 26.61
C GLY A 420 42.75 -8.76 25.53
N GLY A 421 42.03 -9.83 25.16
CA GLY A 421 40.95 -9.74 24.18
C GLY A 421 39.65 -9.14 24.72
N ASN A 422 38.99 -8.27 23.98
CA ASN A 422 37.70 -7.64 24.34
C ASN A 422 36.46 -8.32 23.72
N GLY A 423 36.66 -9.36 22.89
CA GLY A 423 35.58 -10.08 22.22
C GLY A 423 34.90 -9.32 21.07
N LEU A 424 35.53 -8.24 20.57
CA LEU A 424 35.03 -7.45 19.45
C LEU A 424 35.72 -7.77 18.12
N GLY A 425 36.96 -8.27 18.14
CA GLY A 425 37.78 -8.46 16.93
C GLY A 425 37.10 -9.36 15.86
N LEU A 426 36.51 -10.50 16.27
CA LEU A 426 35.82 -11.40 15.32
C LEU A 426 34.50 -10.84 14.83
N SER A 427 33.76 -10.07 15.64
CA SER A 427 32.55 -9.38 15.16
C SER A 427 32.89 -8.26 14.16
N ILE A 428 33.98 -7.52 14.39
CA ILE A 428 34.48 -6.52 13.42
C ILE A 428 34.85 -7.21 12.09
N VAL A 429 35.53 -8.37 12.16
CA VAL A 429 35.85 -9.17 10.95
C VAL A 429 34.59 -9.56 10.22
N HIS A 430 33.61 -10.11 10.92
CA HIS A 430 32.33 -10.53 10.32
C HIS A 430 31.61 -9.37 9.64
N ASP A 431 31.44 -8.24 10.36
CA ASP A 431 30.72 -7.07 9.83
C ASP A 431 31.50 -6.46 8.63
N ALA A 432 32.84 -6.41 8.69
CA ALA A 432 33.67 -5.96 7.58
C ALA A 432 33.55 -6.86 6.36
N VAL A 433 33.58 -8.18 6.53
CA VAL A 433 33.42 -9.16 5.43
C VAL A 433 32.03 -9.01 4.79
N GLN A 434 30.99 -8.86 5.58
CA GLN A 434 29.62 -8.63 5.07
C GLN A 434 29.51 -7.30 4.30
N ALA A 435 30.15 -6.23 4.78
CA ALA A 435 30.18 -4.94 4.08
C ALA A 435 30.85 -5.02 2.70
N HIS A 436 31.79 -5.98 2.52
CA HIS A 436 32.42 -6.28 1.23
C HIS A 436 31.63 -7.28 0.37
N GLY A 437 30.41 -7.67 0.77
CA GLY A 437 29.61 -8.67 0.05
C GLY A 437 30.19 -10.08 0.11
N GLY A 438 31.09 -10.35 1.06
CA GLY A 438 31.75 -11.62 1.25
C GLY A 438 31.11 -12.54 2.29
N SER A 439 31.77 -13.63 2.59
CA SER A 439 31.39 -14.57 3.64
C SER A 439 32.60 -15.04 4.43
N ILE A 440 32.39 -15.40 5.70
CA ILE A 440 33.41 -16.00 6.58
C ILE A 440 32.92 -17.31 7.13
N ALA A 441 33.77 -18.31 7.12
CA ALA A 441 33.52 -19.60 7.70
C ALA A 441 34.65 -19.99 8.69
N VAL A 442 34.29 -20.77 9.72
CA VAL A 442 35.23 -21.32 10.68
C VAL A 442 35.15 -22.83 10.71
N GLY A 443 36.28 -23.47 10.69
CA GLY A 443 36.44 -24.94 10.77
C GLY A 443 37.55 -25.36 11.73
N GLN A 444 37.71 -26.66 11.86
CA GLN A 444 38.82 -27.26 12.61
C GLN A 444 40.02 -27.42 11.67
N ASN A 445 41.22 -27.03 12.12
CA ASN A 445 42.45 -27.40 11.51
C ASN A 445 42.91 -28.78 12.04
N LYS A 446 43.49 -29.63 11.21
CA LYS A 446 43.97 -30.98 11.60
C LYS A 446 45.48 -30.96 11.77
N PRO A 447 46.03 -31.61 12.81
CA PRO A 447 45.34 -32.44 13.81
C PRO A 447 44.64 -31.64 14.92
N GLN A 448 45.01 -30.38 15.16
CA GLN A 448 44.50 -29.49 16.18
C GLN A 448 44.60 -28.04 15.71
N GLY A 449 43.66 -27.15 16.13
CA GLY A 449 43.66 -25.74 15.80
C GLY A 449 42.35 -25.29 15.14
N SER A 450 42.35 -24.03 14.70
CA SER A 450 41.23 -23.41 13.98
C SER A 450 41.63 -23.02 12.55
N ARG A 451 40.64 -22.95 11.70
CA ARG A 451 40.80 -22.54 10.31
C ARG A 451 39.67 -21.55 9.97
N PHE A 452 40.02 -20.32 9.67
CA PHE A 452 39.13 -19.29 9.21
C PHE A 452 39.30 -19.11 7.70
N ILE A 453 38.19 -19.06 6.98
CA ILE A 453 38.14 -18.84 5.53
C ILE A 453 37.25 -17.67 5.25
N VAL A 454 37.78 -16.60 4.68
CA VAL A 454 37.07 -15.43 4.20
C VAL A 454 37.01 -15.46 2.69
N THR A 455 35.86 -15.32 2.11
CA THR A 455 35.65 -15.27 0.66
C THR A 455 35.08 -13.90 0.29
N LEU A 456 35.78 -13.16 -0.59
CA LEU A 456 35.41 -11.85 -1.06
C LEU A 456 35.18 -11.85 -2.58
N PRO A 457 34.26 -11.09 -3.14
CA PRO A 457 34.12 -10.91 -4.58
C PRO A 457 35.41 -10.30 -5.15
N ARG A 458 35.93 -10.85 -6.24
CA ARG A 458 37.10 -10.32 -6.96
C ARG A 458 36.67 -9.10 -7.76
N ALA A 459 37.48 -8.05 -7.79
CA ALA A 459 37.23 -6.89 -8.64
C ALA A 459 37.33 -7.31 -10.12
N SER A 460 36.40 -6.83 -10.94
CA SER A 460 36.41 -7.03 -12.39
C SER A 460 37.56 -6.25 -13.05
N GLU A 461 37.98 -6.65 -14.25
CA GLU A 461 39.00 -5.93 -15.02
C GLU A 461 38.59 -4.48 -15.33
N GLU A 462 37.31 -4.23 -15.51
CA GLU A 462 36.75 -2.88 -15.71
C GLU A 462 36.88 -1.97 -14.47
N GLU A 463 36.77 -2.56 -13.25
CA GLU A 463 36.86 -1.85 -11.99
C GLU A 463 38.32 -1.57 -11.56
N THR A 464 39.25 -2.40 -12.02
CA THR A 464 40.69 -2.25 -11.71
C THR A 464 41.41 -1.27 -12.64
N GLY A 465 40.78 -0.86 -13.76
CA GLY A 465 41.35 0.06 -14.74
C GLY A 465 42.59 -0.50 -15.49
N LEU A 466 42.74 -1.83 -15.52
CA LEU A 466 43.79 -2.55 -16.24
C LEU A 466 43.27 -3.08 -17.58
#